data_62cc265a0cc80550d4bcbf6cbb6d1720
#
_entry.id   62cc265a0cc80550d4bcbf6cbb6d1720
#
_cell.length_a   1.000
_cell.length_b   1.000
_cell.length_c   1.000
_cell.angle_alpha   90.00
_cell.angle_beta   90.00
_cell.angle_gamma   90.00
#
_symmetry.space_group_name_H-M   'P 1'
#
loop_
_entity.id
_entity.type
_entity.pdbx_description
1 polymer ?
#
loop_
_entity_poly.entity_id
_entity_poly.type
_entity_poly.pdbx_seq_one_letter_code
_entity_poly.pdbx_strand_id
1 'polypeptide(L)'
;MNWLKRLLHLEEPKPVEKPEPEPPVLELCPICGRRPKPKYVVRDITLDRHYYLEKAVWQLSEWCDHAAIISSFAPLFEDEDVQKWNTGCRRLKAVVDEPVPECPACGEKPVVQTDSESDIPQLVCSCNELLSNVEITNVYKRKREWIRRCKALKRKQDNVKDMEQLIGETQ
;
A
#
# COMPACT_ATOMS: atom_id res chain seq x y z
N MET A 1 13.42 24.71 -50.49
CA MET A 1 12.16 25.52 -50.33
C MET A 1 12.11 26.36 -49.04
N ASN A 2 13.23 26.86 -48.49
CA ASN A 2 13.24 27.62 -47.22
C ASN A 2 13.34 29.15 -47.35
N TRP A 3 13.52 29.69 -48.53
CA TRP A 3 13.69 31.12 -48.72
C TRP A 3 12.36 31.91 -48.73
N LEU A 4 11.26 31.30 -49.16
CA LEU A 4 9.92 31.88 -49.18
C LEU A 4 9.36 32.10 -47.75
N LYS A 5 9.66 31.23 -46.79
CA LYS A 5 9.26 31.39 -45.40
C LYS A 5 9.92 32.60 -44.72
N ARG A 6 11.19 32.93 -45.10
CA ARG A 6 11.88 34.11 -44.61
C ARG A 6 11.36 35.42 -45.19
N LEU A 7 10.85 35.41 -46.43
CA LEU A 7 10.32 36.60 -47.11
C LEU A 7 8.94 37.01 -46.57
N LEU A 8 8.18 36.06 -46.04
CA LEU A 8 6.83 36.31 -45.57
C LEU A 8 6.75 36.56 -44.05
N HIS A 9 7.90 36.64 -43.34
CA HIS A 9 7.96 36.79 -41.88
C HIS A 9 6.99 35.86 -41.14
N LEU A 10 6.72 34.69 -41.71
CA LEU A 10 5.95 33.65 -41.02
C LEU A 10 6.85 33.02 -39.99
N GLU A 11 7.03 33.69 -38.83
CA GLU A 11 7.56 33.06 -37.66
C GLU A 11 6.60 31.92 -37.28
N GLU A 12 7.12 30.69 -37.25
CA GLU A 12 6.35 29.59 -36.73
C GLU A 12 5.95 29.96 -35.28
N PRO A 13 4.65 29.90 -34.95
CA PRO A 13 4.23 30.20 -33.59
C PRO A 13 5.03 29.32 -32.64
N LYS A 14 5.75 29.95 -31.71
CA LYS A 14 6.47 29.21 -30.67
C LYS A 14 5.46 28.26 -30.03
N PRO A 15 5.83 26.98 -29.82
CA PRO A 15 4.97 26.06 -29.14
C PRO A 15 4.55 26.70 -27.82
N VAL A 16 3.25 26.87 -27.62
CA VAL A 16 2.73 27.35 -26.34
C VAL A 16 3.02 26.25 -25.33
N GLU A 17 4.04 26.48 -24.51
CA GLU A 17 4.33 25.57 -23.38
C GLU A 17 3.07 25.55 -22.51
N LYS A 18 2.39 24.40 -22.50
CA LYS A 18 1.29 24.19 -21.58
C LYS A 18 1.86 24.25 -20.16
N PRO A 19 1.29 25.06 -19.27
CA PRO A 19 1.78 25.13 -17.90
C PRO A 19 1.77 23.73 -17.29
N GLU A 20 2.86 23.38 -16.60
CA GLU A 20 2.90 22.14 -15.84
C GLU A 20 1.76 22.13 -14.81
N PRO A 21 1.03 21.03 -14.68
CA PRO A 21 0.00 20.92 -13.66
C PRO A 21 0.63 21.01 -12.26
N GLU A 22 -0.16 21.42 -11.28
CA GLU A 22 0.29 21.45 -9.89
C GLU A 22 0.72 20.04 -9.41
N PRO A 23 1.84 19.96 -8.67
CA PRO A 23 2.30 18.67 -8.16
C PRO A 23 1.29 18.05 -7.20
N PRO A 24 1.09 16.72 -7.26
CA PRO A 24 0.15 16.03 -6.41
C PRO A 24 0.58 16.08 -4.94
N VAL A 25 -0.41 16.11 -4.05
CA VAL A 25 -0.17 15.96 -2.62
C VAL A 25 0.21 14.51 -2.31
N LEU A 26 1.37 14.33 -1.69
CA LEU A 26 1.89 13.02 -1.30
C LEU A 26 1.80 12.83 0.21
N GLU A 27 1.34 11.66 0.61
CA GLU A 27 1.37 11.21 2.01
C GLU A 27 2.82 11.04 2.50
N LEU A 28 3.04 11.27 3.78
CA LEU A 28 4.30 10.95 4.43
C LEU A 28 4.42 9.44 4.66
N CYS A 29 5.62 8.89 4.48
CA CYS A 29 5.90 7.53 4.91
C CYS A 29 5.62 7.39 6.41
N PRO A 30 4.71 6.50 6.86
CA PRO A 30 4.35 6.39 8.26
C PRO A 30 5.46 5.82 9.16
N ILE A 31 6.56 5.35 8.56
CA ILE A 31 7.70 4.81 9.29
C ILE A 31 8.79 5.87 9.50
N CYS A 32 9.16 6.62 8.45
CA CYS A 32 10.30 7.54 8.51
C CYS A 32 9.94 9.01 8.25
N GLY A 33 8.68 9.34 7.96
CA GLY A 33 8.24 10.69 7.70
C GLY A 33 8.70 11.29 6.36
N ARG A 34 9.45 10.56 5.54
CA ARG A 34 9.87 11.04 4.22
C ARG A 34 8.76 10.87 3.19
N ARG A 35 8.83 11.66 2.13
CA ARG A 35 7.99 11.50 0.93
C ARG A 35 8.87 11.49 -0.31
N PRO A 36 8.51 10.75 -1.38
CA PRO A 36 9.21 10.80 -2.66
C PRO A 36 9.01 12.17 -3.32
N LYS A 37 9.81 12.45 -4.34
CA LYS A 37 9.65 13.65 -5.15
C LYS A 37 8.78 13.34 -6.37
N PRO A 38 7.71 14.09 -6.62
CA PRO A 38 6.94 13.96 -7.85
C PRO A 38 7.71 14.59 -9.01
N LYS A 39 7.73 13.91 -10.14
CA LYS A 39 8.27 14.38 -11.41
C LYS A 39 7.22 14.24 -12.49
N TYR A 40 6.90 15.33 -13.15
CA TYR A 40 6.00 15.30 -14.29
C TYR A 40 6.71 14.76 -15.53
N VAL A 41 6.14 13.75 -16.15
CA VAL A 41 6.70 13.12 -17.36
C VAL A 41 5.61 12.88 -18.38
N VAL A 42 5.93 13.14 -19.63
CA VAL A 42 5.09 12.77 -20.77
C VAL A 42 5.61 11.45 -21.31
N ARG A 43 4.76 10.45 -21.40
CA ARG A 43 5.09 9.13 -21.93
C ARG A 43 4.26 8.84 -23.16
N ASP A 44 4.91 8.32 -24.18
CA ASP A 44 4.22 7.74 -25.31
C ASP A 44 3.66 6.38 -24.93
N ILE A 45 2.34 6.25 -24.98
CA ILE A 45 1.68 4.96 -24.79
C ILE A 45 1.29 4.45 -26.17
N THR A 46 1.87 3.33 -26.56
CA THR A 46 1.46 2.63 -27.77
C THR A 46 0.22 1.80 -27.44
N LEU A 47 -0.94 2.25 -27.94
CA LEU A 47 -2.21 1.53 -27.80
C LEU A 47 -2.34 0.38 -28.79
N ASP A 48 -1.78 0.56 -30.00
CA ASP A 48 -1.70 -0.45 -31.06
C ASP A 48 -0.58 -0.03 -32.01
N ARG A 49 -0.20 -0.90 -32.96
CA ARG A 49 0.91 -0.67 -33.92
C ARG A 49 0.87 0.66 -34.69
N HIS A 50 -0.29 1.35 -34.67
CA HIS A 50 -0.52 2.58 -35.41
C HIS A 50 -1.04 3.75 -34.56
N TYR A 51 -1.26 3.58 -33.25
CA TYR A 51 -1.80 4.63 -32.40
C TYR A 51 -0.87 4.87 -31.21
N TYR A 52 -0.30 6.07 -31.17
CA TYR A 52 0.48 6.58 -30.05
C TYR A 52 -0.36 7.62 -29.33
N LEU A 53 -0.49 7.46 -28.03
CA LEU A 53 -1.11 8.46 -27.16
C LEU A 53 -0.06 9.01 -26.22
N GLU A 54 0.14 10.31 -26.23
CA GLU A 54 0.94 10.97 -25.21
C GLU A 54 0.12 11.03 -23.92
N LYS A 55 0.56 10.32 -22.89
CA LYS A 55 -0.02 10.42 -21.56
C LYS A 55 0.96 11.14 -20.63
N ALA A 56 0.52 12.29 -20.13
CA ALA A 56 1.23 12.99 -19.09
C ALA A 56 0.88 12.38 -17.72
N VAL A 57 1.89 11.98 -16.98
CA VAL A 57 1.73 11.31 -15.67
C VAL A 57 2.73 11.84 -14.66
N TRP A 58 2.34 11.80 -13.38
CA TRP A 58 3.26 12.04 -12.29
C TRP A 58 3.99 10.75 -11.93
N GLN A 59 5.30 10.76 -12.09
CA GLN A 59 6.20 9.69 -11.68
C GLN A 59 6.85 10.07 -10.36
N LEU A 60 7.06 9.11 -9.47
CA LEU A 60 7.75 9.34 -8.21
C LEU A 60 9.21 8.96 -8.30
N SER A 61 10.06 9.78 -7.68
CA SER A 61 11.51 9.57 -7.59
C SER A 61 11.98 9.77 -6.14
N GLU A 62 13.24 9.44 -5.87
CA GLU A 62 13.85 9.59 -4.54
C GLU A 62 13.05 8.90 -3.43
N TRP A 63 12.74 7.64 -3.66
CA TRP A 63 12.01 6.79 -2.73
C TRP A 63 12.77 6.62 -1.40
N CYS A 64 12.04 6.52 -0.30
CA CYS A 64 12.64 6.08 0.96
C CYS A 64 12.83 4.55 0.98
N ASP A 65 13.64 4.06 1.91
CA ASP A 65 13.93 2.62 2.08
C ASP A 65 12.70 1.76 2.34
N HIS A 66 11.57 2.38 2.73
CA HIS A 66 10.30 1.72 2.99
C HIS A 66 9.36 1.63 1.78
N ALA A 67 9.78 2.08 0.60
CA ALA A 67 8.94 2.12 -0.60
C ALA A 67 8.39 0.74 -0.99
N ALA A 68 9.21 -0.30 -0.91
CA ALA A 68 8.77 -1.68 -1.19
C ALA A 68 7.69 -2.16 -0.20
N ILE A 69 7.82 -1.78 1.09
CA ILE A 69 6.83 -2.07 2.11
C ILE A 69 5.53 -1.35 1.78
N ILE A 70 5.59 -0.03 1.52
CA ILE A 70 4.42 0.80 1.19
C ILE A 70 3.69 0.24 -0.03
N SER A 71 4.41 -0.06 -1.11
CA SER A 71 3.85 -0.63 -2.34
C SER A 71 3.14 -1.96 -2.09
N SER A 72 3.62 -2.76 -1.13
CA SER A 72 2.99 -4.04 -0.77
C SER A 72 1.63 -3.89 -0.06
N PHE A 73 1.28 -2.69 0.40
CA PHE A 73 -0.02 -2.35 0.98
C PHE A 73 -0.96 -1.67 -0.01
N ALA A 74 -0.46 -1.26 -1.18
CA ALA A 74 -1.29 -0.73 -2.25
C ALA A 74 -2.11 -1.84 -2.94
N PRO A 75 -3.25 -1.51 -3.56
CA PRO A 75 -3.97 -2.45 -4.40
C PRO A 75 -3.15 -2.86 -5.62
N LEU A 76 -3.32 -4.11 -6.07
CA LEU A 76 -2.60 -4.65 -7.24
C LEU A 76 -2.93 -3.92 -8.55
N PHE A 77 -4.10 -3.29 -8.62
CA PHE A 77 -4.63 -2.64 -9.83
C PHE A 77 -4.42 -1.13 -9.86
N GLU A 78 -3.69 -0.56 -8.91
CA GLU A 78 -3.31 0.85 -8.98
C GLU A 78 -2.08 1.00 -9.87
N ASP A 79 -2.26 1.59 -11.05
CA ASP A 79 -1.18 1.75 -12.04
C ASP A 79 -0.39 3.05 -11.84
N GLU A 80 -0.97 4.05 -11.19
CA GLU A 80 -0.33 5.34 -10.99
C GLU A 80 0.50 5.40 -9.71
N ASP A 81 1.77 5.75 -9.82
CA ASP A 81 2.74 5.80 -8.72
C ASP A 81 2.24 6.63 -7.52
N VAL A 82 1.60 7.77 -7.79
CA VAL A 82 1.07 8.68 -6.76
C VAL A 82 -0.05 8.03 -5.96
N GLN A 83 -1.00 7.39 -6.64
CA GLN A 83 -2.12 6.71 -6.00
C GLN A 83 -1.62 5.51 -5.19
N LYS A 84 -0.73 4.72 -5.80
CA LYS A 84 -0.09 3.57 -5.15
C LYS A 84 0.65 3.97 -3.88
N TRP A 85 1.42 5.05 -3.92
CA TRP A 85 2.10 5.61 -2.77
C TRP A 85 1.12 6.03 -1.67
N ASN A 86 0.17 6.89 -2.01
CA ASN A 86 -0.78 7.46 -1.04
C ASN A 86 -1.66 6.39 -0.40
N THR A 87 -2.17 5.44 -1.18
CA THR A 87 -2.99 4.34 -0.66
C THR A 87 -2.15 3.40 0.19
N GLY A 88 -0.93 3.08 -0.25
CA GLY A 88 0.01 2.28 0.51
C GLY A 88 0.36 2.91 1.86
N CYS A 89 0.66 4.21 1.89
CA CYS A 89 0.95 4.96 3.12
C CYS A 89 -0.24 4.95 4.09
N ARG A 90 -1.44 5.24 3.63
CA ARG A 90 -2.65 5.24 4.48
C ARG A 90 -2.93 3.87 5.09
N ARG A 91 -2.85 2.81 4.29
CA ARG A 91 -3.06 1.44 4.77
C ARG A 91 -1.97 0.98 5.73
N LEU A 92 -0.71 1.31 5.44
CA LEU A 92 0.40 1.01 6.32
C LEU A 92 0.29 1.79 7.63
N LYS A 93 -0.09 3.08 7.58
CA LYS A 93 -0.32 3.90 8.76
C LYS A 93 -1.36 3.28 9.69
N ALA A 94 -2.47 2.81 9.16
CA ALA A 94 -3.50 2.14 9.95
C ALA A 94 -2.94 0.91 10.70
N VAL A 95 -2.01 0.17 10.08
CA VAL A 95 -1.35 -0.97 10.75
C VAL A 95 -0.31 -0.53 11.76
N VAL A 96 0.45 0.54 11.49
CA VAL A 96 1.46 1.08 12.41
C VAL A 96 0.79 1.60 13.68
N ASP A 97 -0.29 2.36 13.55
CA ASP A 97 -0.99 3.01 14.64
C ASP A 97 -1.87 2.04 15.45
N GLU A 98 -2.35 0.94 14.85
CA GLU A 98 -3.18 -0.03 15.55
C GLU A 98 -2.34 -0.80 16.59
N PRO A 99 -2.75 -0.85 17.88
CA PRO A 99 -2.03 -1.62 18.88
C PRO A 99 -2.08 -3.11 18.54
N VAL A 100 -1.04 -3.84 18.93
CA VAL A 100 -1.03 -5.31 18.79
C VAL A 100 -1.98 -5.88 19.86
N PRO A 101 -3.10 -6.51 19.48
CA PRO A 101 -4.05 -7.05 20.44
C PRO A 101 -3.51 -8.30 21.14
N GLU A 102 -4.00 -8.52 22.35
CA GLU A 102 -3.82 -9.77 23.07
C GLU A 102 -4.57 -10.92 22.37
N CYS A 103 -4.09 -12.13 22.56
CA CYS A 103 -4.74 -13.32 22.03
C CYS A 103 -6.12 -13.52 22.67
N PRO A 104 -7.22 -13.61 21.93
CA PRO A 104 -8.55 -13.81 22.51
C PRO A 104 -8.72 -15.17 23.20
N ALA A 105 -7.86 -16.15 22.94
CA ALA A 105 -7.93 -17.48 23.54
C ALA A 105 -7.25 -17.55 24.91
N CYS A 106 -6.10 -16.89 25.09
CA CYS A 106 -5.33 -16.97 26.33
C CYS A 106 -5.10 -15.62 27.02
N GLY A 107 -5.45 -14.49 26.41
CA GLY A 107 -5.25 -13.17 26.98
C GLY A 107 -3.81 -12.63 26.88
N GLU A 108 -2.87 -13.42 26.38
CA GLU A 108 -1.46 -13.02 26.33
C GLU A 108 -1.12 -12.23 25.06
N LYS A 109 -0.11 -11.37 25.16
CA LYS A 109 0.45 -10.69 24.00
C LYS A 109 1.30 -11.65 23.17
N PRO A 110 1.27 -11.53 21.83
CA PRO A 110 2.13 -12.35 21.00
C PRO A 110 3.61 -12.04 21.25
N VAL A 111 4.43 -13.05 21.17
CA VAL A 111 5.89 -12.93 21.17
C VAL A 111 6.43 -13.10 19.76
N VAL A 112 7.56 -12.47 19.50
CA VAL A 112 8.30 -12.69 18.25
C VAL A 112 9.17 -13.92 18.45
N GLN A 113 8.90 -14.95 17.68
CA GLN A 113 9.73 -16.16 17.63
C GLN A 113 10.33 -16.30 16.24
N THR A 114 11.62 -16.55 16.16
CA THR A 114 12.28 -16.87 14.89
C THR A 114 12.21 -18.37 14.68
N ASP A 115 11.68 -18.76 13.54
CA ASP A 115 11.66 -20.16 13.14
C ASP A 115 13.10 -20.60 12.85
N SER A 116 13.54 -21.70 13.47
CA SER A 116 14.90 -22.22 13.35
C SER A 116 15.27 -22.72 11.94
N GLU A 117 14.27 -23.02 11.10
CA GLU A 117 14.50 -23.51 9.74
C GLU A 117 14.52 -22.40 8.69
N SER A 118 13.73 -21.33 8.91
CA SER A 118 13.52 -20.28 7.90
C SER A 118 14.14 -18.93 8.25
N ASP A 119 14.69 -18.74 9.45
CA ASP A 119 15.16 -17.45 9.99
C ASP A 119 14.12 -16.32 9.91
N ILE A 120 12.85 -16.66 9.67
CA ILE A 120 11.77 -15.69 9.51
C ILE A 120 11.10 -15.45 10.87
N PRO A 121 11.15 -14.22 11.42
CA PRO A 121 10.49 -13.94 12.68
C PRO A 121 8.96 -13.99 12.50
N GLN A 122 8.28 -14.69 13.39
CA GLN A 122 6.83 -14.88 13.42
C GLN A 122 6.23 -14.29 14.69
N LEU A 123 4.97 -13.86 14.64
CA LEU A 123 4.20 -13.55 15.82
C LEU A 123 3.46 -14.81 16.26
N VAL A 124 3.79 -15.33 17.43
CA VAL A 124 3.22 -16.56 17.97
C VAL A 124 2.57 -16.31 19.32
N CYS A 125 1.57 -17.11 19.63
CA CYS A 125 0.92 -17.15 20.93
C CYS A 125 1.28 -18.44 21.65
N SER A 126 1.44 -18.40 22.96
CA SER A 126 1.73 -19.56 23.80
C SER A 126 0.68 -20.68 23.72
N CYS A 127 -0.59 -20.32 23.44
CA CYS A 127 -1.68 -21.29 23.29
C CYS A 127 -1.73 -22.00 21.93
N ASN A 128 -0.87 -21.64 20.99
CA ASN A 128 -0.83 -22.14 19.61
C ASN A 128 -2.13 -22.04 18.79
N GLU A 129 -3.20 -21.44 19.35
CA GLU A 129 -4.48 -21.25 18.65
C GLU A 129 -4.39 -20.28 17.45
N LEU A 130 -3.39 -19.40 17.49
CA LEU A 130 -3.15 -18.39 16.45
C LEU A 130 -1.79 -18.57 15.79
N LEU A 131 -1.48 -19.79 15.33
CA LEU A 131 -0.29 -20.01 14.54
C LEU A 131 -0.37 -19.27 13.21
N SER A 132 0.52 -18.31 13.04
CA SER A 132 0.72 -17.66 11.75
C SER A 132 1.76 -18.44 10.95
N ASN A 133 1.41 -19.58 10.40
CA ASN A 133 2.23 -20.32 9.42
C ASN A 133 2.40 -19.56 8.09
N VAL A 134 2.42 -18.24 8.14
CA VAL A 134 2.57 -17.44 6.95
C VAL A 134 3.99 -16.93 6.93
N GLU A 135 4.76 -17.37 5.96
CA GLU A 135 6.07 -16.84 5.57
C GLU A 135 5.96 -15.36 5.14
N ILE A 136 5.64 -14.50 6.10
CA ILE A 136 5.51 -13.08 5.84
C ILE A 136 6.80 -12.41 6.30
N THR A 137 7.70 -12.15 5.40
CA THR A 137 8.98 -11.47 5.64
C THR A 137 8.81 -10.05 6.18
N ASN A 138 7.66 -9.41 5.92
CA ASN A 138 7.38 -8.04 6.31
C ASN A 138 6.70 -7.96 7.69
N VAL A 139 7.36 -7.33 8.67
CA VAL A 139 6.85 -7.16 10.05
C VAL A 139 5.46 -6.52 10.13
N TYR A 140 5.15 -5.56 9.26
CA TYR A 140 3.85 -4.89 9.26
C TYR A 140 2.74 -5.77 8.68
N LYS A 141 3.06 -6.60 7.69
CA LYS A 141 2.12 -7.60 7.19
C LYS A 141 1.83 -8.68 8.24
N ARG A 142 2.85 -9.11 8.99
CA ARG A 142 2.67 -10.04 10.13
C ARG A 142 1.77 -9.43 11.19
N LYS A 143 2.01 -8.17 11.58
CA LYS A 143 1.16 -7.45 12.53
C LYS A 143 -0.29 -7.38 12.03
N ARG A 144 -0.50 -7.01 10.76
CA ARG A 144 -1.84 -6.97 10.15
C ARG A 144 -2.53 -8.34 10.18
N GLU A 145 -1.81 -9.40 9.86
CA GLU A 145 -2.35 -10.76 9.86
C GLU A 145 -2.71 -11.21 11.28
N TRP A 146 -1.86 -10.93 12.26
CA TRP A 146 -2.17 -11.17 13.67
C TRP A 146 -3.46 -10.48 14.10
N ILE A 147 -3.57 -9.17 13.85
CA ILE A 147 -4.78 -8.39 14.15
C ILE A 147 -6.02 -9.01 13.49
N ARG A 148 -5.92 -9.39 12.23
CA ARG A 148 -7.02 -10.01 11.47
C ARG A 148 -7.47 -11.33 12.11
N ARG A 149 -6.53 -12.17 12.52
CA ARG A 149 -6.81 -13.46 13.16
C ARG A 149 -7.43 -13.29 14.54
N CYS A 150 -6.92 -12.37 15.35
CA CYS A 150 -7.52 -12.05 16.64
C CYS A 150 -8.98 -11.60 16.49
N LYS A 151 -9.27 -10.71 15.53
CA LYS A 151 -10.64 -10.27 15.23
C LYS A 151 -11.54 -11.43 14.77
N ALA A 152 -11.03 -12.33 13.95
CA ALA A 152 -11.78 -13.49 13.49
C ALA A 152 -12.09 -14.50 14.62
N LEU A 153 -11.11 -14.76 15.48
CA LEU A 153 -11.30 -15.66 16.62
C LEU A 153 -12.31 -15.08 17.62
N LYS A 154 -12.20 -13.80 17.94
CA LYS A 154 -13.16 -13.11 18.82
C LYS A 154 -14.58 -13.21 18.29
N ARG A 155 -14.81 -12.95 16.99
CA ARG A 155 -16.13 -13.11 16.37
C ARG A 155 -16.67 -14.53 16.51
N LYS A 156 -15.82 -15.56 16.36
CA LYS A 156 -16.27 -16.96 16.57
C LYS A 156 -16.70 -17.21 18.01
N GLN A 157 -15.95 -16.69 18.99
CA GLN A 157 -16.29 -16.82 20.41
C GLN A 157 -17.60 -16.10 20.74
N ASP A 158 -17.80 -14.88 20.20
CA ASP A 158 -19.02 -14.13 20.41
C ASP A 158 -20.23 -14.86 19.82
N ASN A 159 -20.13 -15.39 18.60
CA ASN A 159 -21.20 -16.18 17.95
C ASN A 159 -21.55 -17.45 18.75
N VAL A 160 -20.57 -18.12 19.36
CA VAL A 160 -20.83 -19.32 20.21
C VAL A 160 -21.60 -18.92 21.46
N LYS A 161 -21.21 -17.83 22.13
CA LYS A 161 -21.92 -17.33 23.30
C LYS A 161 -23.38 -16.95 23.00
N ASP A 162 -23.61 -16.26 21.86
CA ASP A 162 -24.94 -15.89 21.41
C ASP A 162 -25.81 -17.14 21.19
N MET A 163 -25.25 -18.20 20.58
CA MET A 163 -25.94 -19.45 20.39
C MET A 163 -26.25 -20.18 21.71
N GLU A 164 -25.31 -20.22 22.66
CA GLU A 164 -25.51 -20.82 23.98
C GLU A 164 -26.61 -20.09 24.77
N GLN A 165 -26.66 -18.75 24.66
CA GLN A 165 -27.70 -17.96 25.30
C GLN A 165 -29.09 -18.27 24.72
N LEU A 166 -29.21 -18.37 23.38
CA LEU A 166 -30.47 -18.73 22.71
C LEU A 166 -30.97 -20.14 23.11
N ILE A 167 -30.07 -21.09 23.30
CA ILE A 167 -30.43 -22.45 23.73
C ILE A 167 -30.86 -22.46 25.19
N GLY A 168 -30.20 -21.67 26.05
CA GLY A 168 -30.54 -21.55 27.45
C GLY A 168 -31.90 -20.88 27.71
N GLU A 169 -32.35 -19.98 26.85
CA GLU A 169 -33.65 -19.31 26.98
C GLU A 169 -34.82 -20.17 26.50
N THR A 170 -34.56 -21.29 25.83
CA THR A 170 -35.59 -22.23 25.31
C THR A 170 -35.87 -23.42 26.23
N GLN A 171 -35.25 -23.50 27.37
CA GLN A 171 -35.49 -24.51 28.43
C GLN A 171 -36.27 -23.91 29.60
#